data_95d2272c77e081bbd2abc36266f47b58
#
_entry.id   95d2272c77e081bbd2abc36266f47b58
#
_cell.length_a   1.000
_cell.length_b   1.000
_cell.length_c   1.000
_cell.angle_alpha   90.00
_cell.angle_beta   90.00
_cell.angle_gamma   90.00
#
_symmetry.space_group_name_H-M   'P 1'
#
loop_
_entity.id
_entity.type
_entity.pdbx_description
1 polymer ?
#
loop_
_entity_poly.entity_id
_entity_poly.type
_entity_poly.pdbx_seq_one_letter_code
_entity_poly.pdbx_strand_id
1 'polypeptide(L)'
;MSQPLAERLRPRTLDDYIGQKHLVGQGAVLRKMIDSGRISSFILWGPPGVGKTTLAQIIANRLEVPFYTLSAVTSGVKDVRDVIEKASSNRFFSQQSPILFIDEIHRFSKSQQDSLLGAVEKGVVTLIGATTENPSFEVIRPLLSRCQLYVLKSLEKEDLLELLHKAVERDSILKERNVVFKETDAMLRYSGGDARKLLNILELVVEADGDTPVEITDEKVVERLQQNPLAYDKEGEMHYDIISAFIKSIRGSDPDGALYWLARMVEGGEDPAFIARRLVISASEDIGLANPNALLLANAAFDAVMKIGWPEGRIPIAEATVYLATSPKSNSAYEGINSAIELVRQTGNLPVPLHLRNAPTKLMKQLGYGKDYKYAHAYKGNFVEQQFMPDELKDTRIWHPQNNPSESKLSERMIQLWGNRFKE
;
A
#
# COMPACT_ATOMS: atom_id res chain seq x y z
N MET A 1 -28.18 0.21 21.16
CA MET A 1 -26.73 -0.02 21.25
C MET A 1 -26.08 1.34 21.45
N SER A 2 -25.19 1.48 22.42
CA SER A 2 -24.40 2.71 22.59
C SER A 2 -23.45 2.90 21.42
N GLN A 3 -23.16 4.15 21.09
CA GLN A 3 -22.17 4.48 20.03
C GLN A 3 -20.80 3.92 20.44
N PRO A 4 -20.00 3.33 19.52
CA PRO A 4 -18.68 2.78 19.83
C PRO A 4 -17.74 3.79 20.50
N LEU A 5 -16.89 3.36 21.42
CA LEU A 5 -15.96 4.21 22.17
C LEU A 5 -15.11 5.08 21.26
N ALA A 6 -14.59 4.53 20.19
CA ALA A 6 -13.76 5.25 19.22
C ALA A 6 -14.51 6.43 18.57
N GLU A 7 -15.82 6.34 18.42
CA GLU A 7 -16.64 7.43 17.87
C GLU A 7 -17.01 8.46 18.95
N ARG A 8 -17.31 7.99 20.18
CA ARG A 8 -17.60 8.88 21.33
C ARG A 8 -16.41 9.77 21.67
N LEU A 9 -15.19 9.26 21.52
CA LEU A 9 -13.93 9.96 21.84
C LEU A 9 -13.29 10.64 20.63
N ARG A 10 -13.96 10.70 19.49
CA ARG A 10 -13.38 11.35 18.30
C ARG A 10 -13.02 12.81 18.59
N PRO A 11 -11.74 13.20 18.42
CA PRO A 11 -11.31 14.58 18.69
C PRO A 11 -12.03 15.58 17.79
N ARG A 12 -12.35 16.74 18.34
CA ARG A 12 -13.03 17.83 17.61
C ARG A 12 -12.11 19.01 17.32
N THR A 13 -10.98 19.09 18.01
CA THR A 13 -9.99 20.15 17.85
C THR A 13 -8.59 19.58 17.57
N LEU A 14 -7.70 20.38 17.03
CA LEU A 14 -6.30 19.97 16.81
C LEU A 14 -5.55 19.72 18.13
N ASP A 15 -5.96 20.39 19.21
CA ASP A 15 -5.31 20.24 20.52
C ASP A 15 -5.72 18.95 21.24
N ASP A 16 -6.88 18.38 20.85
CA ASP A 16 -7.31 17.05 21.28
C ASP A 16 -6.75 15.92 20.42
N TYR A 17 -6.25 16.26 19.24
CA TYR A 17 -5.75 15.28 18.27
C TYR A 17 -4.39 14.75 18.70
N ILE A 18 -4.34 13.45 19.01
CA ILE A 18 -3.15 12.77 19.52
C ILE A 18 -2.26 12.32 18.37
N GLY A 19 -0.95 12.41 18.56
CA GLY A 19 0.05 12.00 17.59
C GLY A 19 0.26 13.00 16.45
N GLN A 20 0.96 12.59 15.40
CA GLN A 20 1.27 13.36 14.17
C GLN A 20 1.87 14.76 14.44
N LYS A 21 2.66 14.91 15.50
CA LYS A 21 3.24 16.21 15.91
C LYS A 21 4.07 16.87 14.81
N HIS A 22 4.65 16.08 13.91
CA HIS A 22 5.41 16.56 12.74
C HIS A 22 4.52 17.28 11.71
N LEU A 23 3.21 17.00 11.68
CA LEU A 23 2.24 17.64 10.76
C LEU A 23 1.41 18.73 11.44
N VAL A 24 0.92 18.46 12.64
CA VAL A 24 -0.08 19.30 13.33
C VAL A 24 0.41 19.91 14.66
N GLY A 25 1.64 19.63 15.08
CA GLY A 25 2.27 20.26 16.24
C GLY A 25 2.47 21.76 16.03
N GLN A 26 2.82 22.48 17.09
CA GLN A 26 3.10 23.92 17.00
C GLN A 26 4.19 24.21 15.98
N GLY A 27 3.89 25.11 15.03
CA GLY A 27 4.82 25.49 13.97
C GLY A 27 4.97 24.49 12.82
N ALA A 28 4.29 23.34 12.85
CA ALA A 28 4.28 22.36 11.77
C ALA A 28 3.55 22.87 10.52
N VAL A 29 3.91 22.30 9.36
CA VAL A 29 3.45 22.78 8.05
C VAL A 29 1.93 22.81 7.91
N LEU A 30 1.27 21.68 8.24
CA LEU A 30 -0.18 21.57 8.13
C LEU A 30 -0.88 22.45 9.16
N ARG A 31 -0.35 22.57 10.39
CA ARG A 31 -0.88 23.47 11.42
C ARG A 31 -0.87 24.93 10.96
N LYS A 32 0.24 25.42 10.40
CA LYS A 32 0.34 26.78 9.87
C LYS A 32 -0.67 27.04 8.75
N MET A 33 -0.86 26.07 7.85
CA MET A 33 -1.81 26.17 6.76
C MET A 33 -3.25 26.26 7.28
N ILE A 34 -3.61 25.47 8.28
CA ILE A 34 -4.93 25.50 8.93
C ILE A 34 -5.14 26.82 9.65
N ASP A 35 -4.16 27.28 10.44
CA ASP A 35 -4.27 28.51 11.23
C ASP A 35 -4.32 29.76 10.33
N SER A 36 -3.74 29.71 9.12
CA SER A 36 -3.85 30.79 8.12
C SER A 36 -5.22 30.85 7.43
N GLY A 37 -6.09 29.85 7.63
CA GLY A 37 -7.37 29.74 6.96
C GLY A 37 -7.30 29.42 5.47
N ARG A 38 -6.11 29.14 4.95
CA ARG A 38 -5.87 28.83 3.52
C ARG A 38 -5.32 27.43 3.36
N ILE A 39 -6.15 26.51 2.94
CA ILE A 39 -5.73 25.14 2.63
C ILE A 39 -5.78 24.89 1.12
N SER A 40 -4.73 24.25 0.61
CA SER A 40 -4.71 23.66 -0.72
C SER A 40 -5.17 22.21 -0.65
N SER A 41 -5.53 21.61 -1.77
CA SER A 41 -5.85 20.18 -1.84
C SER A 41 -4.63 19.33 -1.47
N PHE A 42 -4.87 18.23 -0.75
CA PHE A 42 -3.81 17.32 -0.32
C PHE A 42 -4.30 15.89 -0.14
N ILE A 43 -3.36 14.97 -0.06
CA ILE A 43 -3.58 13.56 0.22
C ILE A 43 -2.91 13.19 1.54
N LEU A 44 -3.66 12.54 2.42
CA LEU A 44 -3.21 11.94 3.67
C LEU A 44 -2.88 10.46 3.41
N TRP A 45 -1.61 10.12 3.45
CA TRP A 45 -1.13 8.75 3.29
C TRP A 45 -0.61 8.21 4.63
N GLY A 46 -1.05 7.04 5.03
CA GLY A 46 -0.56 6.38 6.24
C GLY A 46 -1.43 5.20 6.65
N PRO A 47 -1.00 4.42 7.66
CA PRO A 47 -1.68 3.21 8.08
C PRO A 47 -3.12 3.47 8.56
N PRO A 48 -3.95 2.43 8.71
CA PRO A 48 -5.29 2.57 9.26
C PRO A 48 -5.25 3.11 10.70
N GLY A 49 -6.36 3.66 11.18
CA GLY A 49 -6.54 4.09 12.58
C GLY A 49 -5.69 5.26 13.08
N VAL A 50 -4.82 5.86 12.25
CA VAL A 50 -3.97 7.01 12.67
C VAL A 50 -4.65 8.37 12.62
N GLY A 51 -5.97 8.40 12.33
CA GLY A 51 -6.78 9.61 12.43
C GLY A 51 -6.93 10.43 11.15
N LYS A 52 -6.70 9.88 9.93
CA LYS A 52 -6.85 10.60 8.64
C LYS A 52 -8.22 11.28 8.50
N THR A 53 -9.30 10.53 8.66
CA THR A 53 -10.69 11.03 8.58
C THR A 53 -10.99 12.07 9.66
N THR A 54 -10.50 11.82 10.88
CA THR A 54 -10.65 12.72 12.02
C THR A 54 -9.95 14.06 11.76
N LEU A 55 -8.73 14.03 11.24
CA LEU A 55 -7.98 15.23 10.89
C LEU A 55 -8.70 16.07 9.85
N ALA A 56 -9.24 15.44 8.79
CA ALA A 56 -10.01 16.13 7.76
C ALA A 56 -11.26 16.82 8.35
N GLN A 57 -11.97 16.15 9.26
CA GLN A 57 -13.14 16.71 9.95
C GLN A 57 -12.77 17.90 10.87
N ILE A 58 -11.69 17.78 11.63
CA ILE A 58 -11.19 18.88 12.48
C ILE A 58 -10.86 20.10 11.63
N ILE A 59 -10.22 19.91 10.47
CA ILE A 59 -9.88 21.00 9.55
C ILE A 59 -11.14 21.70 9.05
N ALA A 60 -12.15 20.94 8.62
CA ALA A 60 -13.40 21.50 8.14
C ALA A 60 -14.12 22.30 9.22
N ASN A 61 -14.18 21.77 10.45
CA ASN A 61 -14.76 22.45 11.59
C ASN A 61 -14.01 23.74 11.95
N ARG A 62 -12.67 23.70 11.92
CA ARG A 62 -11.84 24.87 12.22
C ARG A 62 -12.01 26.01 11.23
N LEU A 63 -12.23 25.65 9.95
CA LEU A 63 -12.41 26.61 8.86
C LEU A 63 -13.88 27.03 8.66
N GLU A 64 -14.78 26.41 9.39
CA GLU A 64 -16.24 26.65 9.28
C GLU A 64 -16.77 26.50 7.84
N VAL A 65 -16.21 25.52 7.09
CA VAL A 65 -16.61 25.25 5.71
C VAL A 65 -17.43 23.96 5.62
N PRO A 66 -18.32 23.85 4.61
CA PRO A 66 -19.05 22.61 4.37
C PRO A 66 -18.11 21.43 4.12
N PHE A 67 -18.44 20.28 4.72
CA PHE A 67 -17.68 19.03 4.63
C PHE A 67 -18.49 17.95 3.93
N TYR A 68 -18.06 17.56 2.75
CA TYR A 68 -18.64 16.48 1.97
C TYR A 68 -17.76 15.25 2.04
N THR A 69 -18.36 14.10 2.30
CA THR A 69 -17.63 12.82 2.40
C THR A 69 -18.09 11.87 1.31
N LEU A 70 -17.14 11.28 0.60
CA LEU A 70 -17.36 10.16 -0.30
C LEU A 70 -16.50 8.97 0.16
N SER A 71 -17.11 7.78 0.17
CA SER A 71 -16.38 6.54 0.38
C SER A 71 -16.11 5.91 -0.98
N ALA A 72 -14.85 5.66 -1.29
CA ALA A 72 -14.48 5.03 -2.56
C ALA A 72 -15.02 3.59 -2.72
N VAL A 73 -15.43 2.97 -1.62
CA VAL A 73 -16.04 1.62 -1.64
C VAL A 73 -17.49 1.64 -2.15
N THR A 74 -18.25 2.71 -1.84
CA THR A 74 -19.71 2.76 -2.10
C THR A 74 -20.11 3.81 -3.12
N SER A 75 -19.26 4.79 -3.44
CA SER A 75 -19.61 5.94 -4.29
C SER A 75 -19.22 5.70 -5.75
N GLY A 76 -20.16 6.00 -6.66
CA GLY A 76 -19.98 5.97 -8.11
C GLY A 76 -19.56 7.33 -8.70
N VAL A 77 -19.31 7.38 -10.02
CA VAL A 77 -19.03 8.63 -10.76
C VAL A 77 -20.16 9.65 -10.61
N LYS A 78 -21.41 9.18 -10.51
CA LYS A 78 -22.58 10.04 -10.33
C LYS A 78 -22.52 10.77 -8.99
N ASP A 79 -22.20 10.05 -7.92
CA ASP A 79 -22.11 10.63 -6.57
C ASP A 79 -21.04 11.72 -6.49
N VAL A 80 -19.91 11.51 -7.17
CA VAL A 80 -18.84 12.52 -7.29
C VAL A 80 -19.37 13.79 -7.97
N ARG A 81 -20.09 13.66 -9.08
CA ARG A 81 -20.66 14.79 -9.80
C ARG A 81 -21.71 15.53 -8.99
N ASP A 82 -22.61 14.79 -8.34
CA ASP A 82 -23.68 15.38 -7.51
C ASP A 82 -23.09 16.22 -6.35
N VAL A 83 -22.00 15.75 -5.74
CA VAL A 83 -21.31 16.49 -4.68
C VAL A 83 -20.61 17.74 -5.25
N ILE A 84 -19.98 17.65 -6.42
CA ILE A 84 -19.35 18.81 -7.08
C ILE A 84 -20.38 19.86 -7.46
N GLU A 85 -21.57 19.46 -7.96
CA GLU A 85 -22.67 20.38 -8.25
C GLU A 85 -23.20 21.09 -7.01
N LYS A 86 -23.42 20.35 -5.92
CA LYS A 86 -23.80 20.91 -4.61
C LYS A 86 -22.75 21.90 -4.08
N ALA A 87 -21.46 21.54 -4.21
CA ALA A 87 -20.37 22.42 -3.82
C ALA A 87 -20.33 23.71 -4.66
N SER A 88 -20.55 23.60 -5.98
CA SER A 88 -20.62 24.74 -6.90
C SER A 88 -21.75 25.68 -6.54
N SER A 89 -22.93 25.16 -6.22
CA SER A 89 -24.11 25.96 -5.86
C SER A 89 -23.90 26.70 -4.54
N ASN A 90 -23.26 26.07 -3.56
CA ASN A 90 -23.00 26.68 -2.25
C ASN A 90 -21.90 27.75 -2.29
N ARG A 91 -21.03 27.73 -3.29
CA ARG A 91 -19.93 28.71 -3.45
C ARG A 91 -20.42 30.14 -3.67
N PHE A 92 -21.65 30.33 -4.18
CA PHE A 92 -22.24 31.67 -4.33
C PHE A 92 -22.49 32.37 -2.99
N PHE A 93 -22.54 31.61 -1.89
CA PHE A 93 -22.82 32.14 -0.55
C PHE A 93 -21.62 32.10 0.42
N SER A 94 -20.49 31.46 0.02
CA SER A 94 -19.31 31.31 0.88
C SER A 94 -18.06 31.81 0.16
N GLN A 95 -17.18 32.54 0.89
CA GLN A 95 -15.89 32.99 0.37
C GLN A 95 -14.84 31.86 0.28
N GLN A 96 -15.06 30.75 0.95
CA GLN A 96 -14.13 29.62 0.98
C GLN A 96 -14.73 28.40 0.29
N SER A 97 -13.87 27.62 -0.36
CA SER A 97 -14.26 26.38 -1.03
C SER A 97 -14.59 25.30 0.01
N PRO A 98 -15.69 24.55 -0.16
CA PRO A 98 -16.01 23.43 0.70
C PRO A 98 -14.95 22.33 0.59
N ILE A 99 -14.81 21.56 1.66
CA ILE A 99 -13.92 20.39 1.67
C ILE A 99 -14.66 19.17 1.13
N LEU A 100 -14.04 18.52 0.15
CA LEU A 100 -14.42 17.19 -0.31
C LEU A 100 -13.43 16.17 0.25
N PHE A 101 -13.87 15.37 1.20
CA PHE A 101 -13.10 14.27 1.76
C PHE A 101 -13.42 12.97 1.03
N ILE A 102 -12.39 12.28 0.55
CA ILE A 102 -12.51 10.97 -0.09
C ILE A 102 -11.71 9.96 0.71
N ASP A 103 -12.41 9.06 1.38
CA ASP A 103 -11.78 7.96 2.11
C ASP A 103 -11.42 6.84 1.14
N GLU A 104 -10.22 6.27 1.35
CA GLU A 104 -9.63 5.21 0.52
C GLU A 104 -9.62 5.56 -0.98
N ILE A 105 -9.14 6.76 -1.31
CA ILE A 105 -9.12 7.32 -2.68
C ILE A 105 -8.47 6.37 -3.71
N HIS A 106 -7.57 5.49 -3.28
CA HIS A 106 -6.95 4.47 -4.11
C HIS A 106 -7.95 3.48 -4.72
N ARG A 107 -9.11 3.31 -4.11
CA ARG A 107 -10.18 2.43 -4.62
C ARG A 107 -11.04 3.08 -5.70
N PHE A 108 -10.88 4.38 -5.93
CA PHE A 108 -11.53 5.04 -7.06
C PHE A 108 -10.89 4.61 -8.37
N SER A 109 -11.70 4.23 -9.35
CA SER A 109 -11.26 4.02 -10.73
C SER A 109 -10.61 5.29 -11.30
N LYS A 110 -9.77 5.15 -12.32
CA LYS A 110 -9.15 6.29 -13.01
C LYS A 110 -10.19 7.30 -13.49
N SER A 111 -11.33 6.84 -14.01
CA SER A 111 -12.44 7.71 -14.46
C SER A 111 -13.09 8.50 -13.32
N GLN A 112 -13.19 7.93 -12.12
CA GLN A 112 -13.69 8.63 -10.94
C GLN A 112 -12.70 9.71 -10.48
N GLN A 113 -11.41 9.38 -10.46
CA GLN A 113 -10.36 10.33 -10.13
C GLN A 113 -10.26 11.46 -11.17
N ASP A 114 -10.39 11.16 -12.45
CA ASP A 114 -10.42 12.17 -13.54
C ASP A 114 -11.58 13.15 -13.37
N SER A 115 -12.73 12.69 -12.90
CA SER A 115 -13.90 13.55 -12.67
C SER A 115 -13.68 14.63 -11.60
N LEU A 116 -12.69 14.45 -10.73
CA LEU A 116 -12.31 15.42 -9.69
C LEU A 116 -11.44 16.56 -10.22
N LEU A 117 -10.68 16.33 -11.30
CA LEU A 117 -9.65 17.25 -11.77
C LEU A 117 -10.17 18.67 -11.99
N GLY A 118 -11.26 18.80 -12.72
CA GLY A 118 -11.85 20.10 -13.03
C GLY A 118 -12.33 20.88 -11.80
N ALA A 119 -12.85 20.19 -10.80
CA ALA A 119 -13.33 20.80 -9.55
C ALA A 119 -12.18 21.25 -8.66
N VAL A 120 -11.11 20.44 -8.59
CA VAL A 120 -9.89 20.76 -7.83
C VAL A 120 -9.14 21.92 -8.49
N GLU A 121 -8.97 21.89 -9.81
CA GLU A 121 -8.26 22.91 -10.58
C GLU A 121 -8.90 24.29 -10.50
N LYS A 122 -10.24 24.33 -10.58
CA LYS A 122 -11.02 25.57 -10.49
C LYS A 122 -11.28 26.02 -9.04
N GLY A 123 -10.79 25.25 -8.05
CA GLY A 123 -11.02 25.52 -6.65
C GLY A 123 -12.53 25.46 -6.26
N VAL A 124 -13.34 24.67 -6.98
CA VAL A 124 -14.75 24.44 -6.62
C VAL A 124 -14.85 23.70 -5.29
N VAL A 125 -13.91 22.79 -5.08
CA VAL A 125 -13.72 22.07 -3.81
C VAL A 125 -12.24 22.08 -3.43
N THR A 126 -11.95 22.02 -2.13
CA THR A 126 -10.65 21.63 -1.61
C THR A 126 -10.68 20.13 -1.35
N LEU A 127 -9.90 19.37 -2.10
CA LEU A 127 -9.84 17.92 -1.96
C LEU A 127 -8.94 17.52 -0.80
N ILE A 128 -9.43 16.67 0.09
CA ILE A 128 -8.65 15.92 1.06
C ILE A 128 -8.85 14.42 0.75
N GLY A 129 -7.87 13.80 0.11
CA GLY A 129 -7.87 12.35 -0.12
C GLY A 129 -7.22 11.63 1.05
N ALA A 130 -7.76 10.49 1.47
CA ALA A 130 -7.11 9.60 2.43
C ALA A 130 -6.82 8.25 1.78
N THR A 131 -5.68 7.65 2.09
CA THR A 131 -5.28 6.34 1.57
C THR A 131 -4.33 5.61 2.51
N THR A 132 -4.44 4.30 2.56
CA THR A 132 -3.48 3.40 3.19
C THR A 132 -2.41 2.92 2.20
N GLU A 133 -2.71 2.93 0.91
CA GLU A 133 -1.81 2.49 -0.16
C GLU A 133 -0.92 3.62 -0.66
N ASN A 134 0.22 3.26 -1.30
CA ASN A 134 1.15 4.25 -1.82
C ASN A 134 0.51 5.07 -2.97
N PRO A 135 0.26 6.37 -2.76
CA PRO A 135 -0.46 7.19 -3.74
C PRO A 135 0.28 7.35 -5.06
N SER A 136 1.58 7.13 -5.11
CA SER A 136 2.37 7.21 -6.36
C SER A 136 1.98 6.15 -7.39
N PHE A 137 1.39 5.04 -6.96
CA PHE A 137 0.93 3.95 -7.82
C PHE A 137 -0.59 3.99 -8.06
N GLU A 138 -1.35 4.42 -7.06
CA GLU A 138 -2.80 4.27 -7.02
C GLU A 138 -3.56 5.55 -7.41
N VAL A 139 -2.94 6.72 -7.23
CA VAL A 139 -3.56 7.99 -7.59
C VAL A 139 -3.01 8.47 -8.92
N ILE A 140 -3.89 8.93 -9.82
CA ILE A 140 -3.48 9.41 -11.14
C ILE A 140 -2.54 10.61 -11.05
N ARG A 141 -1.53 10.65 -11.89
CA ARG A 141 -0.52 11.73 -11.92
C ARG A 141 -1.10 13.14 -12.02
N PRO A 142 -2.13 13.40 -12.85
CA PRO A 142 -2.76 14.72 -12.92
C PRO A 142 -3.35 15.19 -11.58
N LEU A 143 -3.89 14.28 -10.76
CA LEU A 143 -4.44 14.62 -9.45
C LEU A 143 -3.30 14.84 -8.43
N LEU A 144 -2.29 13.98 -8.42
CA LEU A 144 -1.11 14.13 -7.57
C LEU A 144 -0.38 15.46 -7.81
N SER A 145 -0.27 15.92 -9.06
CA SER A 145 0.39 17.20 -9.37
C SER A 145 -0.35 18.43 -8.82
N ARG A 146 -1.60 18.29 -8.39
CA ARG A 146 -2.46 19.34 -7.84
C ARG A 146 -2.67 19.22 -6.33
N CYS A 147 -2.15 18.16 -5.73
CA CYS A 147 -2.30 17.88 -4.30
C CYS A 147 -0.94 17.83 -3.61
N GLN A 148 -0.87 18.36 -2.40
CA GLN A 148 0.27 18.10 -1.52
C GLN A 148 0.13 16.70 -0.91
N LEU A 149 1.23 16.05 -0.58
CA LEU A 149 1.23 14.74 0.07
C LEU A 149 1.70 14.88 1.52
N TYR A 150 0.89 14.44 2.46
CA TYR A 150 1.25 14.37 3.87
C TYR A 150 1.25 12.92 4.34
N VAL A 151 2.36 12.52 4.95
CA VAL A 151 2.55 11.16 5.45
C VAL A 151 2.22 11.13 6.95
N LEU A 152 1.21 10.34 7.32
CA LEU A 152 0.89 10.04 8.70
C LEU A 152 1.64 8.77 9.11
N LYS A 153 2.15 8.77 10.34
CA LYS A 153 2.87 7.64 10.93
C LYS A 153 1.95 6.86 11.88
N SER A 154 2.27 5.61 12.12
CA SER A 154 1.67 4.85 13.23
C SER A 154 1.83 5.64 14.53
N LEU A 155 0.86 5.51 15.43
CA LEU A 155 0.97 6.13 16.76
C LEU A 155 2.05 5.41 17.57
N GLU A 156 2.88 6.18 18.23
CA GLU A 156 3.92 5.68 19.12
C GLU A 156 3.35 5.25 20.48
N LYS A 157 4.13 4.54 21.28
CA LYS A 157 3.69 4.03 22.60
C LYS A 157 3.14 5.15 23.48
N GLU A 158 3.81 6.29 23.49
CA GLU A 158 3.44 7.47 24.28
C GLU A 158 2.08 8.05 23.83
N ASP A 159 1.83 8.11 22.53
CA ASP A 159 0.58 8.60 21.96
C ASP A 159 -0.60 7.66 22.33
N LEU A 160 -0.36 6.35 22.28
CA LEU A 160 -1.36 5.34 22.61
C LEU A 160 -1.69 5.34 24.12
N LEU A 161 -0.70 5.53 24.99
CA LEU A 161 -0.90 5.68 26.44
C LEU A 161 -1.68 6.97 26.75
N GLU A 162 -1.34 8.08 26.10
CA GLU A 162 -2.10 9.32 26.22
C GLU A 162 -3.57 9.13 25.82
N LEU A 163 -3.82 8.37 24.74
CA LEU A 163 -5.16 8.06 24.28
C LEU A 163 -5.95 7.24 25.31
N LEU A 164 -5.36 6.21 25.91
CA LEU A 164 -5.99 5.41 26.97
C LEU A 164 -6.35 6.24 28.19
N HIS A 165 -5.44 7.10 28.65
CA HIS A 165 -5.70 7.99 29.81
C HIS A 165 -6.84 8.99 29.49
N LYS A 166 -6.79 9.64 28.33
CA LYS A 166 -7.88 10.52 27.90
C LYS A 166 -9.21 9.80 27.74
N ALA A 167 -9.20 8.53 27.33
CA ALA A 167 -10.41 7.73 27.20
C ALA A 167 -11.11 7.55 28.55
N VAL A 168 -10.37 7.13 29.57
CA VAL A 168 -10.91 6.96 30.92
C VAL A 168 -11.32 8.30 31.54
N GLU A 169 -10.60 9.38 31.27
CA GLU A 169 -10.93 10.71 31.78
C GLU A 169 -12.16 11.35 31.15
N ARG A 170 -12.48 11.04 29.91
CA ARG A 170 -13.52 11.75 29.14
C ARG A 170 -14.81 10.96 28.93
N ASP A 171 -14.70 9.66 28.79
CA ASP A 171 -15.87 8.81 28.54
C ASP A 171 -16.64 8.54 29.85
N SER A 172 -17.95 8.83 29.84
CA SER A 172 -18.80 8.67 31.03
C SER A 172 -18.94 7.22 31.48
N ILE A 173 -19.01 6.29 30.53
CA ILE A 173 -19.15 4.87 30.81
C ILE A 173 -17.89 4.32 31.47
N LEU A 174 -16.71 4.69 30.94
CA LEU A 174 -15.43 4.25 31.51
C LEU A 174 -15.20 4.84 32.91
N LYS A 175 -15.65 6.09 33.16
CA LYS A 175 -15.62 6.71 34.48
C LYS A 175 -16.49 5.95 35.50
N GLU A 176 -17.72 5.62 35.14
CA GLU A 176 -18.64 4.87 35.99
C GLU A 176 -18.10 3.47 36.34
N ARG A 177 -17.39 2.85 35.41
CA ARG A 177 -16.74 1.54 35.59
C ARG A 177 -15.43 1.61 36.39
N ASN A 178 -14.96 2.82 36.73
CA ASN A 178 -13.73 3.05 37.49
C ASN A 178 -12.53 2.23 36.95
N VAL A 179 -12.23 2.40 35.66
CA VAL A 179 -11.20 1.62 34.95
C VAL A 179 -9.80 1.98 35.44
N VAL A 180 -9.03 0.95 35.83
CA VAL A 180 -7.66 1.05 36.33
C VAL A 180 -6.72 0.22 35.46
N PHE A 181 -5.73 0.85 34.84
CA PHE A 181 -4.68 0.15 34.10
C PHE A 181 -3.60 -0.36 35.05
N LYS A 182 -3.50 -1.68 35.23
CA LYS A 182 -2.39 -2.34 35.92
C LYS A 182 -1.25 -2.61 34.92
N GLU A 183 -1.61 -3.08 33.72
CA GLU A 183 -0.73 -3.40 32.62
C GLU A 183 -1.36 -2.92 31.30
N THR A 184 -0.55 -2.58 30.32
CA THR A 184 -1.02 -2.04 29.04
C THR A 184 -0.29 -2.65 27.83
N ASP A 185 0.75 -3.44 28.03
CA ASP A 185 1.63 -3.90 26.94
C ASP A 185 0.89 -4.80 25.94
N ALA A 186 -0.04 -5.65 26.42
CA ALA A 186 -0.89 -6.44 25.51
C ALA A 186 -1.79 -5.55 24.66
N MET A 187 -2.46 -4.54 25.24
CA MET A 187 -3.31 -3.61 24.49
C MET A 187 -2.52 -2.86 23.43
N LEU A 188 -1.35 -2.34 23.79
CA LEU A 188 -0.47 -1.61 22.88
C LEU A 188 0.02 -2.50 21.75
N ARG A 189 0.46 -3.73 22.07
CA ARG A 189 0.91 -4.72 21.11
C ARG A 189 -0.19 -5.10 20.12
N TYR A 190 -1.40 -5.39 20.62
CA TYR A 190 -2.51 -5.81 19.76
C TYR A 190 -3.15 -4.65 18.99
N SER A 191 -2.99 -3.40 19.41
CA SER A 191 -3.43 -2.25 18.64
C SER A 191 -2.57 -1.96 17.41
N GLY A 192 -1.27 -2.31 17.45
CA GLY A 192 -0.34 -2.10 16.34
C GLY A 192 -0.22 -0.63 15.91
N GLY A 193 -0.38 0.34 16.82
CA GLY A 193 -0.34 1.76 16.48
C GLY A 193 -1.66 2.34 15.94
N ASP A 194 -2.75 1.55 15.93
CA ASP A 194 -4.09 1.96 15.49
C ASP A 194 -4.93 2.41 16.70
N ALA A 195 -5.29 3.71 16.74
CA ALA A 195 -6.11 4.29 17.81
C ALA A 195 -7.51 3.69 17.91
N ARG A 196 -8.16 3.42 16.79
CA ARG A 196 -9.52 2.86 16.76
C ARG A 196 -9.51 1.45 17.35
N LYS A 197 -8.51 0.66 16.95
CA LYS A 197 -8.33 -0.70 17.45
C LYS A 197 -8.02 -0.72 18.94
N LEU A 198 -7.16 0.17 19.42
CA LEU A 198 -6.87 0.31 20.85
C LEU A 198 -8.12 0.59 21.67
N LEU A 199 -8.96 1.53 21.23
CA LEU A 199 -10.20 1.87 21.90
C LEU A 199 -11.24 0.75 21.83
N ASN A 200 -11.31 0.01 20.73
CA ASN A 200 -12.18 -1.15 20.61
C ASN A 200 -11.74 -2.29 21.57
N ILE A 201 -10.44 -2.51 21.72
CA ILE A 201 -9.90 -3.48 22.69
C ILE A 201 -10.29 -3.05 24.12
N LEU A 202 -10.11 -1.77 24.44
CA LEU A 202 -10.50 -1.24 25.76
C LEU A 202 -12.00 -1.44 26.02
N GLU A 203 -12.85 -1.09 25.07
CA GLU A 203 -14.31 -1.25 25.17
C GLU A 203 -14.69 -2.72 25.39
N LEU A 204 -14.12 -3.65 24.60
CA LEU A 204 -14.34 -5.08 24.70
C LEU A 204 -13.98 -5.63 26.08
N VAL A 205 -12.82 -5.26 26.62
CA VAL A 205 -12.36 -5.74 27.92
C VAL A 205 -13.24 -5.19 29.05
N VAL A 206 -13.61 -3.91 28.99
CA VAL A 206 -14.46 -3.27 30.00
C VAL A 206 -15.88 -3.81 29.97
N GLU A 207 -16.45 -4.06 28.79
CA GLU A 207 -17.81 -4.63 28.67
C GLU A 207 -17.89 -6.08 29.17
N ALA A 208 -16.83 -6.85 28.98
CA ALA A 208 -16.77 -8.24 29.38
C ALA A 208 -16.45 -8.46 30.87
N ASP A 209 -15.96 -7.43 31.56
CA ASP A 209 -15.66 -7.49 32.99
C ASP A 209 -16.91 -7.18 33.82
N GLY A 210 -17.28 -8.07 34.78
CA GLY A 210 -18.41 -7.89 35.70
C GLY A 210 -18.09 -7.01 36.91
N ASP A 211 -16.82 -6.84 37.21
CA ASP A 211 -16.35 -6.18 38.43
C ASP A 211 -16.28 -4.64 38.28
N THR A 212 -16.34 -3.97 39.46
CA THR A 212 -16.07 -2.53 39.56
C THR A 212 -15.27 -2.28 40.82
N PRO A 213 -14.04 -1.79 40.77
CA PRO A 213 -13.32 -1.25 39.61
C PRO A 213 -12.89 -2.33 38.61
N VAL A 214 -12.89 -1.93 37.30
CA VAL A 214 -12.36 -2.78 36.23
C VAL A 214 -10.85 -2.66 36.20
N GLU A 215 -10.15 -3.73 36.59
CA GLU A 215 -8.69 -3.78 36.49
C GLU A 215 -8.26 -4.39 35.15
N ILE A 216 -7.52 -3.63 34.35
CA ILE A 216 -6.97 -4.04 33.07
C ILE A 216 -5.59 -4.66 33.30
N THR A 217 -5.43 -5.95 32.99
CA THR A 217 -4.16 -6.68 32.97
C THR A 217 -3.91 -7.27 31.57
N ASP A 218 -2.68 -7.55 31.24
CA ASP A 218 -2.30 -8.16 29.96
C ASP A 218 -2.95 -9.53 29.79
N GLU A 219 -3.08 -10.31 30.87
CA GLU A 219 -3.75 -11.61 30.87
C GLU A 219 -5.23 -11.49 30.48
N LYS A 220 -5.98 -10.57 31.11
CA LYS A 220 -7.39 -10.31 30.76
C LYS A 220 -7.55 -9.88 29.31
N VAL A 221 -6.67 -9.00 28.81
CA VAL A 221 -6.69 -8.55 27.41
C VAL A 221 -6.52 -9.73 26.46
N VAL A 222 -5.52 -10.57 26.70
CA VAL A 222 -5.25 -11.76 25.86
C VAL A 222 -6.42 -12.73 25.90
N GLU A 223 -6.96 -13.04 27.08
CA GLU A 223 -8.12 -13.94 27.25
C GLU A 223 -9.34 -13.44 26.47
N ARG A 224 -9.67 -12.13 26.57
CA ARG A 224 -10.83 -11.57 25.89
C ARG A 224 -10.67 -11.52 24.37
N LEU A 225 -9.46 -11.25 23.88
CA LEU A 225 -9.17 -11.28 22.46
C LEU A 225 -9.22 -12.70 21.88
N GLN A 226 -8.77 -13.72 22.64
CA GLN A 226 -8.87 -15.13 22.22
C GLN A 226 -10.31 -15.64 22.19
N GLN A 227 -11.16 -15.19 23.11
CA GLN A 227 -12.59 -15.54 23.13
C GLN A 227 -13.39 -14.85 22.01
N ASN A 228 -12.84 -13.82 21.37
CA ASN A 228 -13.49 -13.06 20.30
C ASN A 228 -12.60 -12.96 19.05
N PRO A 229 -12.45 -14.05 18.27
CA PRO A 229 -11.54 -14.10 17.11
C PRO A 229 -11.85 -13.06 16.02
N LEU A 230 -13.08 -12.52 15.97
CA LEU A 230 -13.48 -11.47 15.03
C LEU A 230 -12.87 -10.09 15.36
N ALA A 231 -12.40 -9.90 16.61
CA ALA A 231 -11.62 -8.72 17.00
C ALA A 231 -10.13 -8.86 16.63
N TYR A 232 -9.72 -10.06 16.17
CA TYR A 232 -8.35 -10.38 15.80
C TYR A 232 -8.06 -9.89 14.37
N ASP A 233 -7.21 -8.98 14.33
CA ASP A 233 -6.49 -8.18 13.36
C ASP A 233 -6.34 -8.72 11.93
N LYS A 234 -7.11 -8.15 11.00
CA LYS A 234 -6.85 -8.30 9.55
C LYS A 234 -5.77 -7.32 9.01
N GLU A 235 -5.30 -6.35 9.79
CA GLU A 235 -4.43 -5.25 9.31
C GLU A 235 -3.28 -4.86 10.28
N GLY A 236 -2.95 -5.66 11.32
CA GLY A 236 -1.96 -5.32 12.34
C GLY A 236 -0.55 -5.90 12.09
N GLU A 237 0.37 -5.59 13.01
CA GLU A 237 1.79 -5.99 12.95
C GLU A 237 1.97 -7.51 12.83
N MET A 238 1.13 -8.32 13.50
CA MET A 238 1.13 -9.78 13.36
C MET A 238 0.76 -10.28 11.96
N HIS A 239 -0.09 -9.54 11.23
CA HIS A 239 -0.41 -9.84 9.83
C HIS A 239 0.87 -9.72 8.97
N TYR A 240 1.63 -8.63 9.12
CA TYR A 240 2.90 -8.44 8.41
C TYR A 240 3.97 -9.44 8.82
N ASP A 241 4.00 -9.84 10.08
CA ASP A 241 4.95 -10.86 10.58
C ASP A 241 4.63 -12.24 10.00
N ILE A 242 3.37 -12.65 9.99
CA ILE A 242 2.95 -13.94 9.44
C ILE A 242 3.21 -14.00 7.94
N ILE A 243 2.84 -12.97 7.17
CA ILE A 243 3.11 -12.95 5.73
C ILE A 243 4.63 -12.90 5.44
N SER A 244 5.40 -12.19 6.25
CA SER A 244 6.85 -12.16 6.15
C SER A 244 7.47 -13.53 6.43
N ALA A 245 6.98 -14.24 7.45
CA ALA A 245 7.41 -15.60 7.75
C ALA A 245 7.02 -16.59 6.63
N PHE A 246 5.82 -16.46 6.08
CA PHE A 246 5.36 -17.24 4.92
C PHE A 246 6.29 -17.07 3.72
N ILE A 247 6.56 -15.84 3.30
CA ILE A 247 7.45 -15.53 2.16
C ILE A 247 8.86 -16.04 2.44
N LYS A 248 9.40 -15.82 3.65
CA LYS A 248 10.74 -16.27 4.03
C LYS A 248 10.86 -17.80 4.06
N SER A 249 9.80 -18.52 4.44
CA SER A 249 9.77 -19.98 4.39
C SER A 249 9.82 -20.49 2.94
N ILE A 250 9.05 -19.89 2.03
CA ILE A 250 9.12 -20.20 0.59
C ILE A 250 10.52 -19.93 0.05
N ARG A 251 11.09 -18.75 0.33
CA ARG A 251 12.43 -18.34 -0.08
C ARG A 251 13.51 -19.26 0.50
N GLY A 252 13.36 -19.66 1.75
CA GLY A 252 14.24 -20.57 2.46
C GLY A 252 14.08 -22.05 2.10
N SER A 253 13.14 -22.39 1.19
CA SER A 253 12.86 -23.76 0.77
C SER A 253 12.36 -24.67 1.90
N ASP A 254 11.56 -24.11 2.83
CA ASP A 254 10.88 -24.85 3.89
C ASP A 254 9.36 -24.96 3.57
N PRO A 255 8.89 -26.07 2.96
CA PRO A 255 7.49 -26.26 2.64
C PRO A 255 6.62 -26.42 3.88
N ASP A 256 7.12 -27.01 4.96
CA ASP A 256 6.36 -27.21 6.19
C ASP A 256 6.12 -25.89 6.92
N GLY A 257 7.15 -25.05 7.05
CA GLY A 257 7.04 -23.70 7.55
C GLY A 257 6.09 -22.84 6.72
N ALA A 258 6.20 -22.92 5.38
CA ALA A 258 5.32 -22.19 4.48
C ALA A 258 3.85 -22.61 4.63
N LEU A 259 3.56 -23.92 4.71
CA LEU A 259 2.20 -24.43 4.94
C LEU A 259 1.65 -24.03 6.31
N TYR A 260 2.48 -24.05 7.36
CA TYR A 260 2.07 -23.63 8.69
C TYR A 260 1.64 -22.15 8.73
N TRP A 261 2.44 -21.26 8.12
CA TRP A 261 2.11 -19.85 8.07
C TRP A 261 0.93 -19.58 7.15
N LEU A 262 0.77 -20.33 6.06
CA LEU A 262 -0.43 -20.31 5.22
C LEU A 262 -1.67 -20.67 6.04
N ALA A 263 -1.64 -21.77 6.77
CA ALA A 263 -2.76 -22.21 7.60
C ALA A 263 -3.15 -21.15 8.64
N ARG A 264 -2.17 -20.49 9.26
CA ARG A 264 -2.45 -19.39 10.18
C ARG A 264 -3.15 -18.20 9.52
N MET A 265 -2.81 -17.88 8.26
CA MET A 265 -3.50 -16.83 7.51
C MET A 265 -4.93 -17.23 7.16
N VAL A 266 -5.14 -18.49 6.73
CA VAL A 266 -6.48 -19.02 6.40
C VAL A 266 -7.38 -19.01 7.62
N GLU A 267 -6.93 -19.56 8.75
CA GLU A 267 -7.68 -19.58 10.02
C GLU A 267 -7.92 -18.17 10.58
N GLY A 268 -6.99 -17.24 10.34
CA GLY A 268 -7.15 -15.82 10.66
C GLY A 268 -8.12 -15.07 9.74
N GLY A 269 -8.69 -15.74 8.73
CA GLY A 269 -9.64 -15.16 7.78
C GLY A 269 -9.02 -14.15 6.82
N GLU A 270 -7.74 -14.32 6.47
CA GLU A 270 -7.04 -13.49 5.51
C GLU A 270 -7.72 -13.50 4.13
N ASP A 271 -7.63 -12.36 3.42
CA ASP A 271 -8.12 -12.27 2.05
C ASP A 271 -7.37 -13.26 1.13
N PRO A 272 -8.10 -14.21 0.48
CA PRO A 272 -7.49 -15.17 -0.42
C PRO A 272 -6.71 -14.50 -1.57
N ALA A 273 -7.19 -13.36 -2.06
CA ALA A 273 -6.51 -12.60 -3.11
C ALA A 273 -5.20 -12.00 -2.60
N PHE A 274 -5.13 -11.60 -1.33
CA PHE A 274 -3.90 -11.10 -0.72
C PHE A 274 -2.82 -12.19 -0.68
N ILE A 275 -3.15 -13.39 -0.17
CA ILE A 275 -2.22 -14.53 -0.12
C ILE A 275 -1.74 -14.90 -1.53
N ALA A 276 -2.68 -15.02 -2.47
CA ALA A 276 -2.38 -15.39 -3.85
C ALA A 276 -1.45 -14.38 -4.54
N ARG A 277 -1.64 -13.06 -4.32
CA ARG A 277 -0.71 -12.03 -4.82
C ARG A 277 0.71 -12.23 -4.31
N ARG A 278 0.89 -12.65 -3.06
CA ARG A 278 2.23 -12.91 -2.50
C ARG A 278 2.90 -14.11 -3.15
N LEU A 279 2.15 -15.16 -3.49
CA LEU A 279 2.67 -16.30 -4.25
C LEU A 279 3.13 -15.88 -5.65
N VAL A 280 2.36 -15.05 -6.36
CA VAL A 280 2.75 -14.53 -7.69
C VAL A 280 4.03 -13.70 -7.61
N ILE A 281 4.18 -12.86 -6.58
CA ILE A 281 5.40 -12.07 -6.35
C ILE A 281 6.58 -13.00 -6.07
N SER A 282 6.48 -13.92 -5.09
CA SER A 282 7.54 -14.87 -4.76
C SER A 282 7.93 -15.77 -5.94
N ALA A 283 6.98 -16.17 -6.78
CA ALA A 283 7.26 -16.94 -7.98
C ALA A 283 8.19 -16.19 -8.95
N SER A 284 8.08 -14.87 -9.04
CA SER A 284 8.92 -14.04 -9.91
C SER A 284 10.19 -13.55 -9.22
N GLU A 285 10.12 -13.18 -7.93
CA GLU A 285 11.22 -12.63 -7.16
C GLU A 285 12.22 -13.70 -6.70
N ASP A 286 11.71 -14.82 -6.15
CA ASP A 286 12.54 -15.82 -5.48
C ASP A 286 12.86 -17.05 -6.36
N ILE A 287 11.93 -17.44 -7.25
CA ILE A 287 12.11 -18.59 -8.14
C ILE A 287 12.57 -18.13 -9.54
N GLY A 288 11.90 -17.16 -10.11
CA GLY A 288 12.29 -16.50 -11.35
C GLY A 288 12.69 -17.46 -12.47
N LEU A 289 13.85 -17.21 -13.06
CA LEU A 289 14.37 -17.97 -14.20
C LEU A 289 14.85 -19.39 -13.84
N ALA A 290 15.01 -19.72 -12.56
CA ALA A 290 15.38 -21.08 -12.16
C ALA A 290 14.25 -22.08 -12.48
N ASN A 291 12.98 -21.64 -12.38
CA ASN A 291 11.81 -22.44 -12.77
C ASN A 291 10.67 -21.53 -13.27
N PRO A 292 10.61 -21.16 -14.56
CA PRO A 292 9.57 -20.28 -15.10
C PRO A 292 8.13 -20.78 -14.93
N ASN A 293 7.91 -22.07 -14.71
CA ASN A 293 6.59 -22.62 -14.45
C ASN A 293 6.01 -22.18 -13.11
N ALA A 294 6.85 -21.70 -12.19
CA ALA A 294 6.42 -21.20 -10.88
C ALA A 294 5.41 -20.04 -11.02
N LEU A 295 5.69 -19.09 -11.89
CA LEU A 295 4.78 -17.97 -12.16
C LEU A 295 3.46 -18.43 -12.80
N LEU A 296 3.50 -19.41 -13.71
CA LEU A 296 2.30 -19.97 -14.34
C LEU A 296 1.40 -20.63 -13.29
N LEU A 297 1.98 -21.45 -12.41
CA LEU A 297 1.24 -22.13 -11.36
C LEU A 297 0.68 -21.15 -10.32
N ALA A 298 1.47 -20.16 -9.91
CA ALA A 298 1.01 -19.13 -8.98
C ALA A 298 -0.18 -18.32 -9.54
N ASN A 299 -0.15 -17.97 -10.83
CA ASN A 299 -1.29 -17.31 -11.49
C ASN A 299 -2.49 -18.23 -11.61
N ALA A 300 -2.30 -19.52 -11.95
CA ALA A 300 -3.40 -20.48 -12.00
C ALA A 300 -4.05 -20.66 -10.61
N ALA A 301 -3.26 -20.72 -9.55
CA ALA A 301 -3.77 -20.79 -8.18
C ALA A 301 -4.51 -19.50 -7.78
N PHE A 302 -4.02 -18.31 -8.19
CA PHE A 302 -4.70 -17.03 -8.02
C PHE A 302 -6.08 -17.05 -8.69
N ASP A 303 -6.15 -17.43 -9.96
CA ASP A 303 -7.40 -17.51 -10.71
C ASP A 303 -8.37 -18.54 -10.12
N ALA A 304 -7.86 -19.67 -9.65
CA ALA A 304 -8.64 -20.71 -9.01
C ALA A 304 -9.28 -20.21 -7.71
N VAL A 305 -8.50 -19.61 -6.81
CA VAL A 305 -9.03 -19.13 -5.53
C VAL A 305 -10.03 -18.00 -5.70
N MET A 306 -9.86 -17.14 -6.71
CA MET A 306 -10.83 -16.08 -7.01
C MET A 306 -12.18 -16.62 -7.52
N LYS A 307 -12.20 -17.80 -8.12
CA LYS A 307 -13.42 -18.48 -8.60
C LYS A 307 -14.09 -19.34 -7.54
N ILE A 308 -13.29 -19.98 -6.69
CA ILE A 308 -13.76 -20.97 -5.72
C ILE A 308 -14.05 -20.31 -4.36
N GLY A 309 -13.19 -19.40 -3.90
CA GLY A 309 -13.25 -18.79 -2.56
C GLY A 309 -12.83 -19.77 -1.45
N TRP A 310 -13.03 -19.35 -0.20
CA TRP A 310 -12.86 -20.21 0.97
C TRP A 310 -14.13 -21.08 1.21
N PRO A 311 -14.01 -22.28 1.77
CA PRO A 311 -12.79 -22.90 2.30
C PRO A 311 -11.95 -23.69 1.28
N GLU A 312 -12.48 -24.07 0.12
CA GLU A 312 -11.81 -24.95 -0.84
C GLU A 312 -10.62 -24.29 -1.53
N GLY A 313 -10.61 -22.99 -1.67
CA GLY A 313 -9.52 -22.18 -2.23
C GLY A 313 -8.16 -22.41 -1.55
N ARG A 314 -8.14 -22.92 -0.29
CA ARG A 314 -6.91 -23.29 0.40
C ARG A 314 -6.12 -24.39 -0.32
N ILE A 315 -6.79 -25.26 -1.08
CA ILE A 315 -6.16 -26.41 -1.75
C ILE A 315 -5.21 -25.94 -2.88
N PRO A 316 -5.66 -25.18 -3.90
CA PRO A 316 -4.76 -24.70 -4.96
C PRO A 316 -3.69 -23.73 -4.42
N ILE A 317 -3.99 -22.96 -3.38
CA ILE A 317 -2.99 -22.10 -2.72
C ILE A 317 -1.91 -22.93 -2.03
N ALA A 318 -2.27 -24.02 -1.33
CA ALA A 318 -1.31 -24.93 -0.71
C ALA A 318 -0.44 -25.65 -1.74
N GLU A 319 -1.03 -26.13 -2.86
CA GLU A 319 -0.30 -26.74 -3.96
C GLU A 319 0.77 -25.77 -4.52
N ALA A 320 0.39 -24.53 -4.82
CA ALA A 320 1.31 -23.50 -5.28
C ALA A 320 2.40 -23.21 -4.24
N THR A 321 2.04 -23.12 -2.95
CA THR A 321 2.97 -22.89 -1.85
C THR A 321 4.06 -23.94 -1.78
N VAL A 322 3.68 -25.22 -1.80
CA VAL A 322 4.64 -26.35 -1.79
C VAL A 322 5.52 -26.33 -3.03
N TYR A 323 4.92 -26.11 -4.21
CA TYR A 323 5.66 -26.05 -5.46
C TYR A 323 6.72 -24.94 -5.46
N LEU A 324 6.36 -23.74 -4.98
CA LEU A 324 7.29 -22.62 -4.88
C LEU A 324 8.38 -22.89 -3.84
N ALA A 325 8.03 -23.43 -2.67
CA ALA A 325 9.00 -23.74 -1.62
C ALA A 325 10.02 -24.79 -2.08
N THR A 326 9.60 -25.80 -2.84
CA THR A 326 10.47 -26.88 -3.32
C THR A 326 11.19 -26.56 -4.64
N SER A 327 10.85 -25.48 -5.34
CA SER A 327 11.50 -25.07 -6.58
C SER A 327 12.92 -24.55 -6.34
N PRO A 328 13.85 -24.72 -7.29
CA PRO A 328 15.13 -24.01 -7.28
C PRO A 328 14.89 -22.49 -7.23
N LYS A 329 15.82 -21.76 -6.61
CA LYS A 329 15.69 -20.32 -6.39
C LYS A 329 16.60 -19.54 -7.33
N SER A 330 16.09 -18.39 -7.83
CA SER A 330 16.87 -17.36 -8.49
C SER A 330 16.16 -16.02 -8.43
N ASN A 331 16.89 -14.99 -8.05
CA ASN A 331 16.45 -13.60 -8.12
C ASN A 331 17.18 -12.80 -9.21
N SER A 332 17.83 -13.47 -10.17
CA SER A 332 18.66 -12.81 -11.20
C SER A 332 17.89 -11.76 -12.02
N ALA A 333 16.61 -12.01 -12.34
CA ALA A 333 15.77 -11.05 -13.05
C ALA A 333 15.37 -9.86 -12.17
N TYR A 334 15.09 -10.11 -10.89
CA TYR A 334 14.79 -9.07 -9.89
C TYR A 334 16.01 -8.15 -9.66
N GLU A 335 17.19 -8.70 -9.44
CA GLU A 335 18.43 -7.93 -9.33
C GLU A 335 18.73 -7.17 -10.64
N GLY A 336 18.51 -7.80 -11.78
CA GLY A 336 18.69 -7.17 -13.09
C GLY A 336 17.85 -5.93 -13.27
N ILE A 337 16.55 -5.98 -12.99
CA ILE A 337 15.68 -4.81 -13.13
C ILE A 337 16.01 -3.71 -12.11
N ASN A 338 16.37 -4.07 -10.87
CA ASN A 338 16.78 -3.09 -9.87
C ASN A 338 18.07 -2.38 -10.26
N SER A 339 19.06 -3.13 -10.73
CA SER A 339 20.31 -2.57 -11.26
C SER A 339 20.07 -1.64 -12.46
N ALA A 340 19.15 -2.03 -13.37
CA ALA A 340 18.79 -1.18 -14.50
C ALA A 340 18.11 0.13 -14.07
N ILE A 341 17.21 0.07 -13.09
CA ILE A 341 16.52 1.25 -12.54
C ILE A 341 17.54 2.20 -11.89
N GLU A 342 18.45 1.66 -11.11
CA GLU A 342 19.49 2.45 -10.45
C GLU A 342 20.43 3.11 -11.48
N LEU A 343 20.83 2.36 -12.51
CA LEU A 343 21.65 2.89 -13.61
C LEU A 343 20.93 4.04 -14.33
N VAL A 344 19.64 3.92 -14.61
CA VAL A 344 18.83 5.00 -15.22
C VAL A 344 18.76 6.24 -14.32
N ARG A 345 18.63 6.05 -12.99
CA ARG A 345 18.65 7.17 -12.03
C ARG A 345 19.98 7.92 -12.02
N GLN A 346 21.09 7.18 -12.15
CA GLN A 346 22.45 7.76 -12.17
C GLN A 346 22.78 8.47 -13.49
N THR A 347 22.34 7.90 -14.62
CA THR A 347 22.71 8.40 -15.95
C THR A 347 21.69 9.35 -16.58
N GLY A 348 20.47 9.39 -16.04
CA GLY A 348 19.39 10.21 -16.58
C GLY A 348 18.89 9.74 -17.96
N ASN A 349 18.39 10.65 -18.76
CA ASN A 349 17.79 10.37 -20.07
C ASN A 349 18.83 10.31 -21.19
N LEU A 350 19.62 9.24 -21.26
CA LEU A 350 20.53 9.02 -22.37
C LEU A 350 19.78 8.79 -23.69
N PRO A 351 20.30 9.26 -24.82
CA PRO A 351 19.62 9.16 -26.11
C PRO A 351 19.57 7.70 -26.60
N VAL A 352 18.44 7.31 -27.18
CA VAL A 352 18.34 6.02 -27.89
C VAL A 352 19.23 6.06 -29.13
N PRO A 353 20.07 5.05 -29.41
CA PRO A 353 20.89 4.99 -30.64
C PRO A 353 20.05 5.17 -31.90
N LEU A 354 20.57 5.93 -32.89
CA LEU A 354 19.81 6.31 -34.07
C LEU A 354 19.26 5.12 -34.88
N HIS A 355 20.05 4.07 -35.00
CA HIS A 355 19.65 2.85 -35.72
C HIS A 355 18.47 2.10 -35.07
N LEU A 356 18.25 2.29 -33.78
CA LEU A 356 17.12 1.67 -33.04
C LEU A 356 15.84 2.50 -33.10
N ARG A 357 15.91 3.77 -33.62
CA ARG A 357 14.75 4.64 -33.68
C ARG A 357 13.92 4.36 -34.93
N ASN A 358 12.59 4.33 -34.79
CA ASN A 358 11.68 4.22 -35.90
C ASN A 358 11.67 5.49 -36.73
N ALA A 359 11.60 5.41 -38.09
CA ALA A 359 11.60 6.50 -39.03
C ALA A 359 10.30 6.58 -39.86
N PRO A 360 9.10 6.84 -39.23
CA PRO A 360 7.83 6.87 -39.97
C PRO A 360 7.70 8.04 -40.95
N THR A 361 8.45 9.11 -40.80
CA THR A 361 8.40 10.29 -41.66
C THR A 361 9.65 10.43 -42.51
N LYS A 362 9.54 11.19 -43.65
CA LYS A 362 10.68 11.50 -44.52
C LYS A 362 11.77 12.27 -43.76
N LEU A 363 11.38 13.21 -42.91
CA LEU A 363 12.32 14.00 -42.12
C LEU A 363 13.13 13.11 -41.16
N MET A 364 12.47 12.15 -40.45
CA MET A 364 13.17 11.22 -39.57
C MET A 364 14.19 10.36 -40.34
N LYS A 365 13.84 9.91 -41.55
CA LYS A 365 14.78 9.18 -42.42
C LYS A 365 16.00 10.06 -42.81
N GLN A 366 15.78 11.33 -43.10
CA GLN A 366 16.86 12.29 -43.41
C GLN A 366 17.75 12.55 -42.19
N LEU A 367 17.19 12.48 -40.96
CA LEU A 367 17.92 12.59 -39.70
C LEU A 367 18.65 11.30 -39.29
N GLY A 368 18.63 10.26 -40.12
CA GLY A 368 19.36 9.02 -39.90
C GLY A 368 18.65 8.02 -38.95
N TYR A 369 17.36 8.22 -38.65
CA TYR A 369 16.61 7.28 -37.82
C TYR A 369 16.43 5.96 -38.57
N GLY A 370 16.73 4.84 -37.86
CA GLY A 370 16.67 3.50 -38.40
C GLY A 370 17.77 3.17 -39.42
N LYS A 371 18.71 4.10 -39.68
CA LYS A 371 19.82 3.84 -40.58
C LYS A 371 20.74 2.77 -39.98
N ASP A 372 21.14 1.81 -40.85
CA ASP A 372 22.04 0.71 -40.49
C ASP A 372 21.50 -0.29 -39.46
N TYR A 373 20.18 -0.24 -39.16
CA TYR A 373 19.56 -1.26 -38.35
C TYR A 373 19.59 -2.62 -39.04
N LYS A 374 20.10 -3.62 -38.33
CA LYS A 374 20.21 -4.99 -38.83
C LYS A 374 19.02 -5.80 -38.27
N TYR A 375 18.12 -6.22 -39.16
CA TYR A 375 16.96 -7.03 -38.77
C TYR A 375 17.37 -8.47 -38.51
N ALA A 376 17.40 -8.89 -37.24
CA ALA A 376 17.97 -10.17 -36.81
C ALA A 376 17.39 -11.39 -37.54
N HIS A 377 16.10 -11.40 -37.88
CA HIS A 377 15.48 -12.52 -38.63
C HIS A 377 15.98 -12.68 -40.07
N ALA A 378 16.70 -11.71 -40.62
CA ALA A 378 17.34 -11.82 -41.94
C ALA A 378 18.70 -12.54 -41.88
N TYR A 379 19.16 -12.92 -40.70
CA TYR A 379 20.47 -13.53 -40.47
C TYR A 379 20.32 -14.96 -39.95
N LYS A 380 21.35 -15.78 -40.18
CA LYS A 380 21.39 -17.18 -39.76
C LYS A 380 21.24 -17.28 -38.23
N GLY A 381 20.33 -18.11 -37.77
CA GLY A 381 20.06 -18.28 -36.34
C GLY A 381 19.28 -17.14 -35.70
N ASN A 382 18.70 -16.25 -36.54
CA ASN A 382 17.95 -15.07 -36.07
C ASN A 382 18.76 -14.16 -35.13
N PHE A 383 20.07 -14.07 -35.38
CA PHE A 383 20.99 -13.26 -34.57
C PHE A 383 21.98 -12.51 -35.47
N VAL A 384 22.23 -11.27 -35.09
CA VAL A 384 23.31 -10.44 -35.63
C VAL A 384 23.81 -9.49 -34.55
N GLU A 385 25.09 -9.41 -34.39
CA GLU A 385 25.70 -8.50 -33.42
C GLU A 385 25.47 -7.06 -33.84
N GLN A 386 24.85 -6.30 -32.93
CA GLN A 386 24.70 -4.85 -33.01
C GLN A 386 24.51 -4.27 -31.60
N GLN A 387 24.73 -2.96 -31.47
CA GLN A 387 24.60 -2.28 -30.19
C GLN A 387 23.11 -1.98 -29.89
N PHE A 388 22.67 -2.31 -28.66
CA PHE A 388 21.32 -2.03 -28.16
C PHE A 388 21.27 -1.03 -27.00
N MET A 389 22.40 -0.77 -26.37
CA MET A 389 22.52 0.19 -25.27
C MET A 389 22.97 1.56 -25.81
N PRO A 390 22.69 2.68 -25.09
CA PRO A 390 23.32 3.96 -25.35
C PRO A 390 24.85 3.85 -25.44
N ASP A 391 25.50 4.77 -26.16
CA ASP A 391 26.94 4.74 -26.42
C ASP A 391 27.75 4.71 -25.11
N GLU A 392 27.31 5.47 -24.11
CA GLU A 392 27.92 5.56 -22.78
C GLU A 392 27.83 4.27 -21.98
N LEU A 393 26.87 3.41 -22.32
CA LEU A 393 26.55 2.18 -21.60
C LEU A 393 26.79 0.91 -22.43
N LYS A 394 27.43 1.02 -23.59
CA LYS A 394 27.57 -0.09 -24.56
C LYS A 394 28.21 -1.36 -23.96
N ASP A 395 29.12 -1.20 -23.00
CA ASP A 395 29.84 -2.28 -22.36
C ASP A 395 29.24 -2.67 -21.00
N THR A 396 28.13 -2.03 -20.60
CA THR A 396 27.51 -2.31 -19.31
C THR A 396 26.73 -3.62 -19.34
N ARG A 397 26.96 -4.47 -18.33
CA ARG A 397 26.22 -5.70 -18.10
C ARG A 397 25.26 -5.50 -16.93
N ILE A 398 24.01 -5.86 -17.08
CA ILE A 398 22.93 -5.65 -16.09
C ILE A 398 22.45 -7.01 -15.55
N TRP A 399 22.19 -7.97 -16.45
CA TRP A 399 21.71 -9.28 -16.04
C TRP A 399 22.87 -10.23 -15.81
N HIS A 400 22.90 -10.83 -14.60
CA HIS A 400 23.86 -11.84 -14.18
C HIS A 400 23.12 -13.13 -13.85
N PRO A 401 23.28 -14.20 -14.65
CA PRO A 401 22.64 -15.47 -14.39
C PRO A 401 23.18 -16.10 -13.10
N GLN A 402 22.29 -16.79 -12.35
CA GLN A 402 22.70 -17.52 -11.17
C GLN A 402 23.01 -18.97 -11.49
N ASN A 403 23.74 -19.63 -10.57
CA ASN A 403 24.19 -21.02 -10.76
C ASN A 403 23.03 -22.00 -10.51
N ASN A 404 22.19 -22.22 -11.55
CA ASN A 404 21.18 -23.24 -11.58
C ASN A 404 21.04 -23.80 -13.00
N PRO A 405 20.47 -25.03 -13.19
CA PRO A 405 20.44 -25.70 -14.50
C PRO A 405 19.74 -24.92 -15.61
N SER A 406 18.72 -24.12 -15.28
CA SER A 406 17.97 -23.33 -16.27
C SER A 406 18.80 -22.15 -16.75
N GLU A 407 19.35 -21.37 -15.83
CA GLU A 407 20.11 -20.17 -16.18
C GLU A 407 21.49 -20.49 -16.74
N SER A 408 22.11 -21.62 -16.36
CA SER A 408 23.35 -22.09 -17.00
C SER A 408 23.15 -22.29 -18.50
N LYS A 409 22.04 -22.89 -18.93
CA LYS A 409 21.71 -23.05 -20.37
C LYS A 409 21.49 -21.71 -21.07
N LEU A 410 20.88 -20.73 -20.38
CA LEU A 410 20.68 -19.37 -20.92
C LEU A 410 22.04 -18.66 -21.04
N SER A 411 22.91 -18.78 -20.03
CA SER A 411 24.24 -18.23 -20.03
C SER A 411 25.09 -18.78 -21.17
N GLU A 412 25.13 -20.11 -21.34
CA GLU A 412 25.82 -20.77 -22.45
C GLU A 412 25.36 -20.23 -23.81
N ARG A 413 24.03 -20.09 -23.99
CA ARG A 413 23.47 -19.52 -25.22
C ARG A 413 23.90 -18.07 -25.42
N MET A 414 23.91 -17.24 -24.38
CA MET A 414 24.36 -15.85 -24.49
C MET A 414 25.85 -15.76 -24.83
N ILE A 415 26.69 -16.61 -24.26
CA ILE A 415 28.10 -16.71 -24.59
C ILE A 415 28.29 -17.12 -26.07
N GLN A 416 27.52 -18.09 -26.56
CA GLN A 416 27.57 -18.50 -27.98
C GLN A 416 27.18 -17.37 -28.94
N LEU A 417 26.22 -16.53 -28.57
CA LEU A 417 25.74 -15.40 -29.39
C LEU A 417 26.65 -14.18 -29.30
N TRP A 418 27.03 -13.76 -28.08
CA TRP A 418 27.66 -12.48 -27.81
C TRP A 418 29.16 -12.59 -27.42
N GLY A 419 29.70 -13.80 -27.36
CA GLY A 419 31.10 -14.03 -27.04
C GLY A 419 31.52 -13.41 -25.71
N ASN A 420 32.56 -12.62 -25.73
CA ASN A 420 33.21 -12.07 -24.52
C ASN A 420 32.29 -11.15 -23.69
N ARG A 421 31.24 -10.59 -24.27
CA ARG A 421 30.31 -9.71 -23.54
C ARG A 421 29.61 -10.44 -22.40
N PHE A 422 29.39 -11.75 -22.53
CA PHE A 422 28.69 -12.58 -21.51
C PHE A 422 29.64 -13.62 -20.86
N LYS A 423 30.92 -13.61 -21.15
CA LYS A 423 31.92 -14.35 -20.36
C LYS A 423 32.17 -13.59 -19.04
N GLU A 424 32.28 -14.32 -17.94
CA GLU A 424 32.69 -13.79 -16.64
C GLU A 424 34.15 -13.34 -16.65
#